data_b84950f79a319c76053ff4287bd85038
#
_entry.id   b84950f79a319c76053ff4287bd85038
#
_cell.length_a   1.000
_cell.length_b   1.000
_cell.length_c   1.000
_cell.angle_alpha   90.00
_cell.angle_beta   90.00
_cell.angle_gamma   90.00
#
_symmetry.space_group_name_H-M   'P 1'
#
loop_
_entity.id
_entity.type
_entity.pdbx_description
1 polymer ?
#
loop_
_entity_poly.entity_id
_entity_poly.type
_entity_poly.pdbx_seq_one_letter_code
_entity_poly.pdbx_strand_id
1 'polypeptide(L)'
;MSKLTHFDESGEAHMVNVGDKANTHRIAIASGQISMQAQTLEMVLGGSHKKGDVLGIARIAGIQASKKTADLIPLCHPLALTHVSLEFDTELSTNSICCTARTETNGPTGVEMEALTTVQVALLTIYDMCKAVDRGMVMGNIKLLEKSGGKSGAWKVG
;
A
#
# COMPACT_ATOMS: atom_id res chain seq x y z
N MET A 1 13.81 -19.33 -17.19
CA MET A 1 12.56 -18.99 -16.49
C MET A 1 12.87 -18.61 -15.04
N SER A 2 12.37 -17.49 -14.58
CA SER A 2 12.46 -17.11 -13.16
C SER A 2 11.59 -18.06 -12.33
N LYS A 3 12.16 -18.71 -11.30
CA LYS A 3 11.42 -19.55 -10.36
C LYS A 3 10.59 -18.70 -9.41
N LEU A 4 9.41 -19.19 -9.03
CA LEU A 4 8.64 -18.66 -7.91
C LEU A 4 9.37 -19.04 -6.60
N THR A 5 9.89 -18.05 -5.90
CA THR A 5 10.80 -18.25 -4.76
C THR A 5 10.13 -18.76 -3.48
N HIS A 6 8.80 -18.71 -3.41
CA HIS A 6 8.02 -19.20 -2.26
C HIS A 6 7.69 -20.69 -2.31
N PHE A 7 8.20 -21.41 -3.30
CA PHE A 7 8.08 -22.86 -3.38
C PHE A 7 9.48 -23.48 -3.43
N ASP A 8 9.67 -24.52 -2.61
CA ASP A 8 10.92 -25.29 -2.60
C ASP A 8 11.01 -26.27 -3.80
N GLU A 9 12.05 -27.08 -3.83
CA GLU A 9 12.27 -28.05 -4.91
C GLU A 9 11.22 -29.17 -4.94
N SER A 10 10.56 -29.45 -3.83
CA SER A 10 9.46 -30.41 -3.72
C SER A 10 8.09 -29.81 -4.02
N GLY A 11 8.00 -28.50 -4.23
CA GLY A 11 6.76 -27.76 -4.51
C GLY A 11 6.01 -27.33 -3.26
N GLU A 12 6.62 -27.44 -2.09
CA GLU A 12 6.03 -27.00 -0.82
C GLU A 12 6.26 -25.51 -0.58
N ALA A 13 5.24 -24.85 -0.04
CA ALA A 13 5.31 -23.43 0.28
C ALA A 13 6.22 -23.18 1.49
N HIS A 14 7.10 -22.18 1.37
CA HIS A 14 7.98 -21.78 2.47
C HIS A 14 8.24 -20.27 2.45
N MET A 15 8.57 -19.73 3.61
CA MET A 15 9.09 -18.36 3.71
C MET A 15 10.57 -18.38 3.30
N VAL A 16 10.94 -17.48 2.36
CA VAL A 16 12.32 -17.42 1.82
C VAL A 16 13.32 -17.12 2.93
N ASN A 17 14.42 -17.89 2.98
CA ASN A 17 15.49 -17.61 3.93
C ASN A 17 16.25 -16.34 3.52
N VAL A 18 16.24 -15.34 4.37
CA VAL A 18 16.96 -14.05 4.18
C VAL A 18 18.07 -13.85 5.22
N GLY A 19 18.38 -14.88 6.03
CA GLY A 19 19.34 -14.81 7.12
C GLY A 19 20.75 -14.39 6.69
N ASP A 20 21.19 -14.78 5.50
CA ASP A 20 22.52 -14.46 4.96
C ASP A 20 22.52 -13.16 4.14
N LYS A 21 21.41 -12.47 4.01
CA LYS A 21 21.34 -11.20 3.28
C LYS A 21 21.75 -10.03 4.17
N ALA A 22 22.59 -9.17 3.63
CA ALA A 22 22.97 -7.94 4.32
C ALA A 22 21.76 -7.02 4.49
N ASN A 23 21.71 -6.34 5.64
CA ASN A 23 20.78 -5.25 5.86
C ASN A 23 21.16 -4.07 4.95
N THR A 24 20.24 -3.64 4.12
CA THR A 24 20.43 -2.46 3.26
C THR A 24 19.22 -1.54 3.40
N HIS A 25 19.42 -0.26 3.09
CA HIS A 25 18.31 0.69 2.98
C HIS A 25 17.42 0.30 1.79
N ARG A 26 16.14 0.14 2.05
CA ARG A 26 15.15 -0.28 1.07
C ARG A 26 13.98 0.67 1.07
N ILE A 27 13.53 0.99 -0.12
CA ILE A 27 12.40 1.88 -0.37
C ILE A 27 11.43 1.18 -1.32
N ALA A 28 10.15 1.35 -1.07
CA ALA A 28 9.11 1.00 -2.03
C ALA A 28 8.05 2.10 -2.09
N ILE A 29 7.56 2.37 -3.30
CA ILE A 29 6.48 3.32 -3.56
C ILE A 29 5.40 2.58 -4.32
N ALA A 30 4.17 2.65 -3.81
CA ALA A 30 2.99 2.07 -4.44
C ALA A 30 1.91 3.14 -4.60
N SER A 31 1.00 2.94 -5.53
CA SER A 31 -0.17 3.79 -5.70
C SER A 31 -1.43 2.99 -5.98
N GLY A 32 -2.56 3.65 -5.81
CA GLY A 32 -3.88 3.14 -6.16
C GLY A 32 -4.88 4.29 -6.16
N GLN A 33 -6.11 4.00 -6.52
CA GLN A 33 -7.16 5.01 -6.55
C GLN A 33 -8.51 4.43 -6.12
N ILE A 34 -9.38 5.32 -5.67
CA ILE A 34 -10.79 5.05 -5.45
C ILE A 34 -11.62 6.08 -6.23
N SER A 35 -12.51 5.61 -7.10
CA SER A 35 -13.45 6.46 -7.83
C SER A 35 -14.81 6.45 -7.14
N MET A 36 -15.53 7.55 -7.23
CA MET A 36 -16.76 7.80 -6.49
C MET A 36 -17.69 8.74 -7.27
N GLN A 37 -18.88 8.96 -6.76
CA GLN A 37 -19.76 10.00 -7.29
C GLN A 37 -19.17 11.39 -6.99
N ALA A 38 -19.42 12.37 -7.88
CA ALA A 38 -18.92 13.73 -7.70
C ALA A 38 -19.32 14.33 -6.33
N GLN A 39 -20.56 14.11 -5.92
CA GLN A 39 -21.06 14.58 -4.63
C GLN A 39 -20.29 13.96 -3.44
N THR A 40 -19.95 12.68 -3.54
CA THR A 40 -19.15 12.00 -2.51
C THR A 40 -17.77 12.61 -2.40
N LEU A 41 -17.12 12.88 -3.54
CA LEU A 41 -15.82 13.53 -3.58
C LEU A 41 -15.87 14.94 -2.96
N GLU A 42 -16.87 15.73 -3.29
CA GLU A 42 -17.09 17.07 -2.69
C GLU A 42 -17.22 16.98 -1.16
N MET A 43 -17.96 16.00 -0.65
CA MET A 43 -18.11 15.78 0.79
C MET A 43 -16.78 15.40 1.47
N VAL A 44 -15.97 14.58 0.84
CA VAL A 44 -14.65 14.20 1.36
C VAL A 44 -13.71 15.42 1.41
N LEU A 45 -13.65 16.19 0.32
CA LEU A 45 -12.78 17.35 0.22
C LEU A 45 -13.23 18.53 1.08
N GLY A 46 -14.54 18.70 1.20
CA GLY A 46 -15.13 19.78 2.01
C GLY A 46 -15.06 19.58 3.51
N GLY A 47 -14.61 18.41 4.00
CA GLY A 47 -14.59 18.08 5.42
C GLY A 47 -15.98 18.02 6.08
N SER A 48 -17.05 18.06 5.27
CA SER A 48 -18.45 18.10 5.73
C SER A 48 -19.04 16.71 6.03
N HIS A 49 -18.24 15.67 5.90
CA HIS A 49 -18.68 14.31 6.21
C HIS A 49 -18.88 14.14 7.71
N LYS A 50 -20.01 13.55 8.13
CA LYS A 50 -20.35 13.32 9.54
C LYS A 50 -19.28 12.55 10.33
N LYS A 51 -18.44 11.77 9.66
CA LYS A 51 -17.33 11.00 10.23
C LYS A 51 -16.02 11.80 10.34
N GLY A 52 -16.02 13.11 10.00
CA GLY A 52 -14.84 13.97 10.11
C GLY A 52 -13.85 13.86 8.95
N ASP A 53 -12.56 13.97 9.25
CA ASP A 53 -11.47 13.92 8.26
C ASP A 53 -11.25 12.52 7.71
N VAL A 54 -11.90 12.22 6.59
CA VAL A 54 -11.83 10.92 5.91
C VAL A 54 -10.38 10.58 5.49
N LEU A 55 -9.68 11.53 4.89
CA LEU A 55 -8.31 11.30 4.41
C LEU A 55 -7.31 11.18 5.56
N GLY A 56 -7.48 11.93 6.63
CA GLY A 56 -6.65 11.79 7.84
C GLY A 56 -6.79 10.43 8.49
N ILE A 57 -8.02 9.92 8.60
CA ILE A 57 -8.29 8.57 9.14
C ILE A 57 -7.74 7.50 8.20
N ALA A 58 -7.91 7.64 6.88
CA ALA A 58 -7.36 6.72 5.90
C ALA A 58 -5.83 6.67 5.95
N ARG A 59 -5.17 7.81 6.15
CA ARG A 59 -3.73 7.91 6.34
C ARG A 59 -3.26 7.09 7.54
N ILE A 60 -3.89 7.27 8.70
CA ILE A 60 -3.56 6.53 9.91
C ILE A 60 -3.79 5.03 9.71
N ALA A 61 -4.91 4.65 9.09
CA ALA A 61 -5.22 3.26 8.80
C ALA A 61 -4.19 2.60 7.88
N GLY A 62 -3.74 3.30 6.84
CA GLY A 62 -2.69 2.84 5.94
C GLY A 62 -1.35 2.65 6.65
N ILE A 63 -0.94 3.61 7.48
CA ILE A 63 0.28 3.49 8.31
C ILE A 63 0.18 2.29 9.24
N GLN A 64 -0.95 2.11 9.92
CA GLN A 64 -1.17 0.96 10.80
C GLN A 64 -1.09 -0.36 10.03
N ALA A 65 -1.69 -0.44 8.86
CA ALA A 65 -1.70 -1.63 8.02
C ALA A 65 -0.31 -2.02 7.52
N SER A 66 0.55 -1.05 7.22
CA SER A 66 1.94 -1.33 6.81
C SER A 66 2.69 -2.17 7.86
N LYS A 67 2.43 -1.91 9.14
CA LYS A 67 3.03 -2.63 10.27
C LYS A 67 2.39 -4.00 10.55
N LYS A 68 1.30 -4.32 9.87
CA LYS A 68 0.55 -5.58 9.97
C LYS A 68 0.66 -6.47 8.73
N THR A 69 1.50 -6.09 7.78
CA THR A 69 1.61 -6.78 6.50
C THR A 69 1.94 -8.26 6.66
N ALA A 70 2.90 -8.61 7.52
CA ALA A 70 3.26 -10.01 7.79
C ALA A 70 2.13 -10.82 8.44
N ASP A 71 1.22 -10.18 9.17
CA ASP A 71 0.05 -10.84 9.76
C ASP A 71 -1.01 -11.19 8.69
N LEU A 72 -1.02 -10.47 7.57
CA LEU A 72 -2.01 -10.60 6.48
C LEU A 72 -1.50 -11.45 5.32
N ILE A 73 -0.21 -11.37 5.02
CA ILE A 73 0.43 -12.06 3.89
C ILE A 73 1.30 -13.19 4.43
N PRO A 74 0.91 -14.45 4.23
CA PRO A 74 1.45 -15.59 4.99
C PRO A 74 2.97 -15.77 4.91
N LEU A 75 3.57 -15.54 3.75
CA LEU A 75 4.99 -15.78 3.52
C LEU A 75 5.82 -14.48 3.49
N CYS A 76 5.25 -13.38 3.96
CA CYS A 76 5.92 -12.10 4.09
C CYS A 76 6.68 -12.03 5.43
N HIS A 77 7.95 -11.60 5.38
CA HIS A 77 8.76 -11.44 6.59
C HIS A 77 8.26 -10.27 7.43
N PRO A 78 8.21 -10.40 8.77
CA PRO A 78 7.99 -9.27 9.64
C PRO A 78 9.20 -8.33 9.58
N LEU A 79 8.94 -7.03 9.36
CA LEU A 79 9.97 -6.02 9.20
C LEU A 79 9.76 -4.85 10.17
N ALA A 80 10.88 -4.28 10.62
CA ALA A 80 10.88 -3.00 11.33
C ALA A 80 10.93 -1.87 10.29
N LEU A 81 9.81 -1.19 10.05
CA LEU A 81 9.75 -0.04 9.15
C LEU A 81 10.38 1.18 9.81
N THR A 82 11.22 1.91 9.06
CA THR A 82 11.84 3.15 9.52
C THR A 82 11.07 4.39 9.11
N HIS A 83 10.28 4.28 8.02
CA HIS A 83 9.45 5.38 7.53
C HIS A 83 8.24 4.85 6.76
N VAL A 84 7.10 5.50 6.95
CA VAL A 84 5.88 5.31 6.17
C VAL A 84 5.22 6.66 5.95
N SER A 85 4.93 7.01 4.71
CA SER A 85 4.15 8.21 4.38
C SER A 85 3.13 7.91 3.30
N LEU A 86 2.02 8.63 3.35
CA LEU A 86 0.96 8.60 2.35
C LEU A 86 0.65 10.01 1.87
N GLU A 87 0.41 10.12 0.59
CA GLU A 87 -0.10 11.33 -0.06
C GLU A 87 -1.41 11.00 -0.77
N PHE A 88 -2.33 11.97 -0.74
CA PHE A 88 -3.61 11.86 -1.43
C PHE A 88 -3.74 13.02 -2.41
N ASP A 89 -3.98 12.68 -3.67
CA ASP A 89 -4.23 13.61 -4.74
C ASP A 89 -5.65 13.40 -5.29
N THR A 90 -6.26 14.46 -5.76
CA THR A 90 -7.60 14.41 -6.33
C THR A 90 -7.55 14.52 -7.84
N GLU A 91 -8.21 13.58 -8.53
CA GLU A 91 -8.42 13.62 -9.97
C GLU A 91 -9.89 13.92 -10.26
N LEU A 92 -10.17 15.20 -10.55
CA LEU A 92 -11.53 15.67 -10.76
C LEU A 92 -12.19 15.10 -12.02
N SER A 93 -11.42 14.83 -13.06
CA SER A 93 -11.93 14.30 -14.32
C SER A 93 -12.54 12.92 -14.20
N THR A 94 -12.10 12.15 -13.21
CA THR A 94 -12.59 10.78 -12.93
C THR A 94 -13.29 10.66 -11.57
N ASN A 95 -13.49 11.78 -10.87
CA ASN A 95 -14.02 11.80 -9.50
C ASN A 95 -13.29 10.80 -8.60
N SER A 96 -11.96 10.83 -8.63
CA SER A 96 -11.13 9.86 -7.92
C SER A 96 -10.22 10.53 -6.91
N ILE A 97 -9.88 9.77 -5.87
CA ILE A 97 -8.78 10.06 -4.95
C ILE A 97 -7.68 9.06 -5.23
N CYS A 98 -6.49 9.54 -5.54
CA CYS A 98 -5.28 8.75 -5.70
C CYS A 98 -4.51 8.73 -4.39
N CYS A 99 -4.09 7.54 -3.98
CA CYS A 99 -3.23 7.36 -2.82
C CYS A 99 -1.86 6.88 -3.29
N THR A 100 -0.80 7.56 -2.84
CA THR A 100 0.59 7.13 -3.04
C THR A 100 1.22 6.88 -1.68
N ALA A 101 1.77 5.70 -1.49
CA ALA A 101 2.46 5.32 -0.25
C ALA A 101 3.93 5.06 -0.49
N ARG A 102 4.75 5.54 0.43
CA ARG A 102 6.19 5.28 0.50
C ARG A 102 6.51 4.56 1.80
N THR A 103 7.23 3.45 1.72
CA THR A 103 7.70 2.68 2.87
C THR A 103 9.21 2.49 2.81
N GLU A 104 9.86 2.49 3.97
CA GLU A 104 11.32 2.32 4.08
C GLU A 104 11.68 1.41 5.25
N THR A 105 12.76 0.68 5.08
CA THR A 105 13.41 -0.11 6.13
C THR A 105 14.92 -0.19 5.90
N ASN A 106 15.66 -0.53 6.96
CA ASN A 106 17.00 -1.10 6.86
C ASN A 106 16.90 -2.58 7.21
N GLY A 107 16.94 -3.44 6.20
CA GLY A 107 16.67 -4.86 6.42
C GLY A 107 17.12 -5.77 5.30
N PRO A 108 16.96 -7.08 5.50
CA PRO A 108 17.44 -8.11 4.57
C PRO A 108 16.49 -8.33 3.39
N THR A 109 15.29 -7.76 3.40
CA THR A 109 14.30 -7.92 2.31
C THR A 109 13.59 -6.59 2.02
N GLY A 110 12.93 -6.52 0.87
CA GLY A 110 12.22 -5.32 0.42
C GLY A 110 10.92 -5.05 1.16
N VAL A 111 10.35 -3.87 0.95
CA VAL A 111 9.14 -3.35 1.61
C VAL A 111 8.00 -3.09 0.63
N GLU A 112 8.01 -3.78 -0.49
CA GLU A 112 6.99 -3.64 -1.55
C GLU A 112 5.60 -4.04 -1.04
N MET A 113 5.52 -5.12 -0.26
CA MET A 113 4.25 -5.59 0.29
C MET A 113 3.68 -4.62 1.31
N GLU A 114 4.53 -4.00 2.10
CA GLU A 114 4.15 -2.96 3.06
C GLU A 114 3.58 -1.73 2.35
N ALA A 115 4.18 -1.30 1.24
CA ALA A 115 3.67 -0.18 0.43
C ALA A 115 2.32 -0.51 -0.21
N LEU A 116 2.17 -1.68 -0.80
CA LEU A 116 0.93 -2.13 -1.43
C LEU A 116 -0.19 -2.31 -0.40
N THR A 117 0.10 -2.87 0.76
CA THR A 117 -0.87 -3.04 1.86
C THR A 117 -1.34 -1.68 2.38
N THR A 118 -0.42 -0.74 2.53
CA THR A 118 -0.72 0.64 2.94
C THR A 118 -1.75 1.29 2.04
N VAL A 119 -1.53 1.24 0.73
CA VAL A 119 -2.45 1.81 -0.27
C VAL A 119 -3.82 1.13 -0.20
N GLN A 120 -3.86 -0.19 -0.17
CA GLN A 120 -5.12 -0.94 -0.18
C GLN A 120 -5.97 -0.64 1.05
N VAL A 121 -5.38 -0.61 2.24
CA VAL A 121 -6.12 -0.34 3.47
C VAL A 121 -6.53 1.13 3.58
N ALA A 122 -5.71 2.07 3.10
CA ALA A 122 -6.10 3.48 3.02
C ALA A 122 -7.35 3.66 2.13
N LEU A 123 -7.36 3.07 0.93
CA LEU A 123 -8.51 3.12 0.03
C LEU A 123 -9.74 2.41 0.61
N LEU A 124 -9.54 1.26 1.24
CA LEU A 124 -10.63 0.53 1.91
C LEU A 124 -11.24 1.35 3.06
N THR A 125 -10.44 2.12 3.76
CA THR A 125 -10.90 3.01 4.84
C THR A 125 -11.73 4.16 4.28
N ILE A 126 -11.33 4.76 3.15
CA ILE A 126 -12.17 5.76 2.45
C ILE A 126 -13.51 5.13 2.08
N TYR A 127 -13.50 3.93 1.53
CA TYR A 127 -14.74 3.20 1.21
C TYR A 127 -15.64 3.00 2.44
N ASP A 128 -15.07 2.50 3.53
CA ASP A 128 -15.82 2.27 4.78
C ASP A 128 -16.47 3.55 5.32
N MET A 129 -15.74 4.64 5.26
CA MET A 129 -16.23 5.93 5.77
C MET A 129 -17.30 6.57 4.89
N CYS A 130 -17.31 6.29 3.58
CA CYS A 130 -18.21 6.91 2.62
C CYS A 130 -19.34 5.99 2.14
N LYS A 131 -19.31 4.69 2.42
CA LYS A 131 -20.27 3.70 1.91
C LYS A 131 -21.74 3.97 2.27
N ALA A 132 -21.99 4.75 3.33
CA ALA A 132 -23.35 5.13 3.70
C ALA A 132 -24.02 6.03 2.64
N VAL A 133 -23.25 6.80 1.90
CA VAL A 133 -23.72 7.72 0.85
C VAL A 133 -23.39 7.23 -0.56
N ASP A 134 -22.37 6.41 -0.71
CA ASP A 134 -21.94 5.90 -2.02
C ASP A 134 -21.39 4.47 -1.90
N ARG A 135 -22.22 3.48 -2.20
CA ARG A 135 -21.81 2.07 -2.20
C ARG A 135 -21.13 1.63 -3.49
N GLY A 136 -21.25 2.43 -4.54
CA GLY A 136 -20.72 2.12 -5.87
C GLY A 136 -19.27 2.52 -6.09
N MET A 137 -18.55 2.95 -5.05
CA MET A 137 -17.15 3.31 -5.18
C MET A 137 -16.30 2.13 -5.62
N VAL A 138 -15.32 2.38 -6.47
CA VAL A 138 -14.43 1.35 -7.02
C VAL A 138 -13.00 1.66 -6.64
N MET A 139 -12.38 0.73 -5.92
CA MET A 139 -10.95 0.73 -5.63
C MET A 139 -10.21 -0.01 -6.75
N GLY A 140 -9.14 0.57 -7.28
CA GLY A 140 -8.42 -0.06 -8.37
C GLY A 140 -7.09 0.60 -8.67
N ASN A 141 -6.50 0.16 -9.77
CA ASN A 141 -5.22 0.66 -10.27
C ASN A 141 -4.09 0.57 -9.22
N ILE A 142 -4.15 -0.45 -8.36
CA ILE A 142 -3.17 -0.66 -7.30
C ILE A 142 -1.93 -1.31 -7.90
N LYS A 143 -0.78 -0.65 -7.74
CA LYS A 143 0.47 -1.09 -8.35
C LYS A 143 1.69 -0.57 -7.59
N LEU A 144 2.78 -1.31 -7.74
CA LEU A 144 4.11 -0.84 -7.35
C LEU A 144 4.60 0.16 -8.40
N LEU A 145 5.11 1.32 -7.96
CA LEU A 145 5.69 2.35 -8.83
C LEU A 145 7.21 2.29 -8.85
N GLU A 146 7.82 2.05 -7.69
CA GLU A 146 9.26 2.08 -7.53
C GLU A 146 9.69 1.19 -6.37
N LYS A 147 10.84 0.59 -6.51
CA LYS A 147 11.57 -0.04 -5.42
C LYS A 147 13.07 0.21 -5.56
N SER A 148 13.77 0.30 -4.47
CA SER A 148 15.22 0.41 -4.46
C SER A 148 15.84 -0.31 -3.27
N GLY A 149 17.13 -0.64 -3.41
CA GLY A 149 17.92 -1.37 -2.43
C GLY A 149 18.01 -2.88 -2.68
N GLY A 150 19.00 -3.52 -2.02
CA GLY A 150 19.27 -4.94 -2.15
C GLY A 150 19.96 -5.34 -3.46
N LYS A 151 20.12 -6.66 -3.66
CA LYS A 151 20.82 -7.22 -4.83
C LYS A 151 20.11 -6.96 -6.16
N SER A 152 18.79 -6.81 -6.16
CA SER A 152 18.00 -6.53 -7.36
C SER A 152 18.09 -5.07 -7.84
N GLY A 153 18.77 -4.21 -7.09
CA GLY A 153 18.94 -2.80 -7.44
C GLY A 153 17.63 -2.00 -7.42
N ALA A 154 17.57 -0.99 -8.28
CA ALA A 154 16.40 -0.13 -8.43
C ALA A 154 15.52 -0.59 -9.59
N TRP A 155 14.21 -0.50 -9.39
CA TRP A 155 13.20 -0.72 -10.42
C TRP A 155 12.17 0.40 -10.31
N LYS A 156 11.73 0.88 -11.46
CA LYS A 156 10.69 1.90 -11.58
C LYS A 156 9.77 1.57 -12.74
N VAL A 157 8.48 1.80 -12.56
CA VAL A 157 7.52 1.68 -13.66
C VAL A 157 7.84 2.71 -14.74
N GLY A 158 7.83 2.27 -16.00
CA GLY A 158 8.07 3.12 -17.17
C GLY A 158 6.86 3.99 -17.52
#